data_a221693b53f20d52aa5a987684fffcc4
#
_entry.id   a221693b53f20d52aa5a987684fffcc4
#
_cell.length_a   1.000
_cell.length_b   1.000
_cell.length_c   1.000
_cell.angle_alpha   90.00
_cell.angle_beta   90.00
_cell.angle_gamma   90.00
#
_symmetry.space_group_name_H-M   'P 1'
#
loop_
_entity.id
_entity.type
_entity.pdbx_description
1 polymer ?
#
loop_
_entity_poly.entity_id
_entity_poly.type
_entity_poly.pdbx_seq_one_letter_code
_entity_poly.pdbx_strand_id
1 'polypeptide(L)'
;MATESSIMDSNSFKEEYASMLSPKTREMISKREKYLGGAYRLFYRKPLNIVRGEGDYLWDDEGNKYLDMYNNVAGVGHCNPAVVNAVTEQMKTLNTHTRYLHEKILDYSEELLALMPDEINKIMYMCTGSEANDLALRVAEAYTGGTGIIITQEAYHGTSALTSGCSPSLGAGQPLLPNVRLITAPDYYRHGGTPEEFTAWYASEMQKTIDELNEAGYKFSCFLADSIFSSDGIYPDPVGFLKATVDVVHKNGGVFIADEVQPGFARTGQAFFGFARHGIVPDMITMGKPMGNGIPISGLAAKEDVLAAFSDKLPYFNTFGGNPVSIAAAQAVLKYIKDENLQEHCKKVGAALLKALKEVQERHPESVGDVRGVGLFLGFEFVKNDGNKTPDKDMALNVIEMLRDEHILTSVIGHYGNILKLRPPMVFSENDIDWFATSLDKCITKLENK
;
A
#
# COMPACT_ATOMS: atom_id res chain seq x y z
N MET A 1 21.38 -0.53 -23.09
CA MET A 1 20.00 -0.90 -22.70
C MET A 1 19.61 0.09 -21.61
N ALA A 2 18.59 0.90 -21.83
CA ALA A 2 18.08 1.77 -20.78
C ALA A 2 17.58 0.85 -19.64
N THR A 3 18.09 1.04 -18.43
CA THR A 3 17.57 0.41 -17.24
C THR A 3 16.11 0.84 -17.13
N GLU A 4 15.17 -0.11 -17.21
CA GLU A 4 13.77 0.17 -16.91
C GLU A 4 13.73 0.79 -15.51
N SER A 5 13.35 2.06 -15.45
CA SER A 5 13.33 2.80 -14.19
C SER A 5 12.25 2.21 -13.28
N SER A 6 12.59 1.99 -12.03
CA SER A 6 11.61 1.65 -11.00
C SER A 6 10.42 2.61 -11.03
N ILE A 7 9.22 2.12 -10.72
CA ILE A 7 8.04 2.98 -10.54
C ILE A 7 8.31 4.08 -9.47
N MET A 8 9.17 3.80 -8.50
CA MET A 8 9.60 4.75 -7.47
C MET A 8 10.46 5.92 -8.01
N ASP A 9 11.02 5.78 -9.21
CA ASP A 9 11.78 6.84 -9.89
C ASP A 9 10.91 7.67 -10.85
N SER A 10 9.68 7.25 -11.10
CA SER A 10 8.83 7.81 -12.18
C SER A 10 8.56 9.31 -12.03
N ASN A 11 8.29 9.79 -10.81
CA ASN A 11 8.07 11.20 -10.51
C ASN A 11 9.19 11.79 -9.63
N SER A 12 10.41 11.27 -9.73
CA SER A 12 11.53 11.75 -8.93
C SER A 12 12.15 13.04 -9.51
N PHE A 13 12.69 13.86 -8.59
CA PHE A 13 13.53 14.98 -8.96
C PHE A 13 14.75 14.51 -9.75
N LYS A 14 15.12 15.27 -10.79
CA LYS A 14 16.33 15.09 -11.57
C LYS A 14 17.07 16.41 -11.69
N GLU A 15 18.42 16.36 -11.80
CA GLU A 15 19.27 17.55 -11.85
C GLU A 15 18.91 18.52 -12.99
N GLU A 16 18.35 18.01 -14.10
CA GLU A 16 17.85 18.84 -15.22
C GLU A 16 16.79 19.87 -14.79
N TYR A 17 16.11 19.64 -13.66
CA TYR A 17 15.11 20.56 -13.11
C TYR A 17 15.69 21.58 -12.11
N ALA A 18 16.97 21.51 -11.79
CA ALA A 18 17.61 22.37 -10.76
C ALA A 18 17.46 23.87 -11.06
N SER A 19 17.46 24.24 -12.35
CA SER A 19 17.25 25.64 -12.77
C SER A 19 15.90 26.22 -12.39
N MET A 20 14.87 25.38 -12.14
CA MET A 20 13.52 25.77 -11.76
C MET A 20 13.38 26.04 -10.25
N LEU A 21 14.42 25.72 -9.45
CA LEU A 21 14.36 25.74 -8.00
C LEU A 21 14.86 27.06 -7.42
N SER A 22 14.33 27.42 -6.26
CA SER A 22 14.84 28.53 -5.46
C SER A 22 16.29 28.25 -4.99
N PRO A 23 17.10 29.30 -4.73
CA PRO A 23 18.44 29.11 -4.16
C PRO A 23 18.42 28.28 -2.88
N LYS A 24 17.45 28.51 -1.99
CA LYS A 24 17.26 27.76 -0.74
C LYS A 24 17.00 26.29 -0.98
N THR A 25 16.10 25.95 -1.91
CA THR A 25 15.79 24.55 -2.25
C THR A 25 17.01 23.83 -2.83
N ARG A 26 17.77 24.49 -3.71
CA ARG A 26 19.02 23.93 -4.27
C ARG A 26 20.07 23.66 -3.18
N GLU A 27 20.24 24.58 -2.24
CA GLU A 27 21.14 24.41 -1.10
C GLU A 27 20.73 23.20 -0.25
N MET A 28 19.42 23.06 0.03
CA MET A 28 18.90 21.91 0.79
C MET A 28 19.14 20.59 0.07
N ILE A 29 18.93 20.53 -1.26
CA ILE A 29 19.17 19.33 -2.07
C ILE A 29 20.67 19.00 -2.02
N SER A 30 21.57 19.96 -2.26
CA SER A 30 23.02 19.76 -2.19
C SER A 30 23.46 19.24 -0.82
N LYS A 31 22.88 19.78 0.26
CA LYS A 31 23.16 19.33 1.63
C LYS A 31 22.65 17.91 1.86
N ARG A 32 21.46 17.56 1.30
CA ARG A 32 20.88 16.23 1.36
C ARG A 32 21.76 15.20 0.63
N GLU A 33 22.22 15.51 -0.57
CA GLU A 33 23.13 14.66 -1.36
C GLU A 33 24.47 14.44 -0.68
N LYS A 34 24.97 15.44 0.04
CA LYS A 34 26.21 15.33 0.81
C LYS A 34 26.11 14.35 1.99
N TYR A 35 24.94 14.26 2.65
CA TYR A 35 24.82 13.55 3.93
C TYR A 35 23.94 12.32 3.88
N LEU A 36 23.00 12.22 2.93
CA LEU A 36 22.11 11.06 2.81
C LEU A 36 22.52 10.19 1.62
N GLY A 37 22.25 8.89 1.74
CA GLY A 37 22.49 7.95 0.64
C GLY A 37 21.71 8.30 -0.63
N GLY A 38 22.34 8.24 -1.78
CA GLY A 38 21.76 8.60 -3.08
C GLY A 38 20.57 7.72 -3.52
N ALA A 39 20.24 6.66 -2.76
CA ALA A 39 19.05 5.85 -2.99
C ALA A 39 17.73 6.53 -2.57
N TYR A 40 17.78 7.55 -1.71
CA TYR A 40 16.59 8.32 -1.34
C TYR A 40 16.19 9.28 -2.45
N ARG A 41 15.04 9.04 -3.09
CA ARG A 41 14.49 9.91 -4.14
C ARG A 41 13.61 11.01 -3.53
N LEU A 42 13.65 12.20 -4.12
CA LEU A 42 12.70 13.29 -3.84
C LEU A 42 11.55 13.22 -4.85
N PHE A 43 10.32 13.49 -4.42
CA PHE A 43 9.18 13.61 -5.32
C PHE A 43 9.19 14.95 -6.05
N TYR A 44 8.61 14.93 -7.26
CA TYR A 44 8.33 16.07 -8.13
C TYR A 44 9.56 16.73 -8.75
N ARG A 45 9.35 17.33 -9.93
CA ARG A 45 10.35 18.18 -10.62
C ARG A 45 10.77 19.37 -9.76
N LYS A 46 9.86 19.85 -8.89
CA LYS A 46 10.12 20.87 -7.88
C LYS A 46 9.80 20.30 -6.49
N PRO A 47 10.77 19.67 -5.82
CA PRO A 47 10.58 19.10 -4.49
C PRO A 47 10.08 20.12 -3.47
N LEU A 48 9.31 19.65 -2.52
CA LEU A 48 8.70 20.47 -1.46
C LEU A 48 9.48 20.31 -0.15
N ASN A 49 9.63 21.40 0.59
CA ASN A 49 10.09 21.39 1.97
C ASN A 49 8.87 21.44 2.90
N ILE A 50 8.35 20.26 3.27
CA ILE A 50 7.16 20.14 4.14
C ILE A 50 7.59 20.35 5.59
N VAL A 51 6.89 21.25 6.30
CA VAL A 51 7.22 21.65 7.69
C VAL A 51 6.08 21.48 8.68
N ARG A 52 4.85 21.25 8.21
CA ARG A 52 3.66 21.04 9.05
C ARG A 52 2.69 20.07 8.38
N GLY A 53 1.95 19.31 9.20
CA GLY A 53 0.84 18.47 8.78
C GLY A 53 -0.32 18.58 9.77
N GLU A 54 -1.58 18.51 9.28
CA GLU A 54 -2.79 18.50 10.10
C GLU A 54 -3.94 17.90 9.28
N GLY A 55 -4.60 16.87 9.80
CA GLY A 55 -5.67 16.18 9.08
C GLY A 55 -5.17 15.56 7.78
N ASP A 56 -5.74 15.95 6.67
CA ASP A 56 -5.37 15.54 5.31
C ASP A 56 -4.54 16.60 4.55
N TYR A 57 -4.00 17.60 5.30
CA TYR A 57 -3.22 18.69 4.72
C TYR A 57 -1.78 18.72 5.19
N LEU A 58 -0.93 19.21 4.28
CA LEU A 58 0.48 19.50 4.53
C LEU A 58 0.80 20.96 4.20
N TRP A 59 1.82 21.54 4.85
CA TRP A 59 2.28 22.89 4.55
C TRP A 59 3.78 22.91 4.29
N ASP A 60 4.18 23.66 3.28
CA ASP A 60 5.57 23.93 3.02
C ASP A 60 6.10 25.10 3.87
N ASP A 61 7.39 25.37 3.75
CA ASP A 61 8.09 26.43 4.49
C ASP A 61 7.81 27.85 3.97
N GLU A 62 7.04 27.98 2.89
CA GLU A 62 6.50 29.26 2.38
C GLU A 62 5.06 29.52 2.89
N GLY A 63 4.48 28.55 3.58
CA GLY A 63 3.12 28.61 4.14
C GLY A 63 2.03 28.16 3.17
N ASN A 64 2.37 27.60 2.02
CA ASN A 64 1.40 27.05 1.10
C ASN A 64 0.79 25.78 1.67
N LYS A 65 -0.53 25.66 1.60
CA LYS A 65 -1.31 24.50 2.04
C LYS A 65 -1.52 23.55 0.88
N TYR A 66 -1.24 22.27 1.09
CA TYR A 66 -1.39 21.18 0.11
C TYR A 66 -2.39 20.14 0.61
N LEU A 67 -3.26 19.67 -0.28
CA LEU A 67 -4.11 18.51 -0.06
C LEU A 67 -3.30 17.23 -0.30
N ASP A 68 -3.26 16.34 0.68
CA ASP A 68 -2.53 15.07 0.60
C ASP A 68 -3.43 13.95 0.07
N MET A 69 -3.35 13.67 -1.21
CA MET A 69 -4.07 12.58 -1.88
C MET A 69 -3.26 11.27 -1.94
N TYR A 70 -2.11 11.21 -1.25
CA TYR A 70 -1.18 10.09 -1.41
C TYR A 70 -0.87 9.31 -0.12
N ASN A 71 -0.80 9.98 1.03
CA ASN A 71 -0.16 9.43 2.21
C ASN A 71 -1.07 8.54 3.06
N ASN A 72 -0.91 7.22 2.97
CA ASN A 72 -1.62 6.27 3.81
C ASN A 72 -0.87 5.88 5.11
N VAL A 73 0.25 6.53 5.44
CA VAL A 73 0.95 6.34 6.74
C VAL A 73 0.20 7.09 7.83
N ALA A 74 -0.16 8.36 7.58
CA ALA A 74 -1.00 9.15 8.47
C ALA A 74 -2.48 8.76 8.29
N GLY A 75 -2.82 7.49 8.55
CA GLY A 75 -4.14 6.93 8.25
C GLY A 75 -5.30 7.68 8.89
N VAL A 76 -5.16 8.11 10.14
CA VAL A 76 -6.16 8.90 10.88
C VAL A 76 -5.86 10.41 10.88
N GLY A 77 -5.07 10.86 9.90
CA GLY A 77 -4.69 12.26 9.71
C GLY A 77 -3.32 12.61 10.30
N HIS A 78 -2.67 13.57 9.64
CA HIS A 78 -1.40 14.12 10.09
C HIS A 78 -1.53 14.74 11.48
N CYS A 79 -0.54 14.47 12.34
CA CYS A 79 -0.46 15.03 13.69
C CYS A 79 -1.75 14.83 14.52
N ASN A 80 -2.45 13.71 14.33
CA ASN A 80 -3.70 13.42 15.04
C ASN A 80 -3.53 13.57 16.55
N PRO A 81 -4.29 14.46 17.23
CA PRO A 81 -4.09 14.76 18.66
C PRO A 81 -4.25 13.55 19.58
N ALA A 82 -5.14 12.61 19.25
CA ALA A 82 -5.32 11.39 20.05
C ALA A 82 -4.05 10.53 20.06
N VAL A 83 -3.42 10.36 18.88
CA VAL A 83 -2.17 9.59 18.74
C VAL A 83 -1.00 10.32 19.40
N VAL A 84 -0.85 11.64 19.16
CA VAL A 84 0.21 12.46 19.74
C VAL A 84 0.16 12.42 21.27
N ASN A 85 -1.03 12.57 21.86
CA ASN A 85 -1.22 12.54 23.31
C ASN A 85 -0.90 11.15 23.89
N ALA A 86 -1.41 10.07 23.27
CA ALA A 86 -1.15 8.71 23.72
C ALA A 86 0.35 8.36 23.74
N VAL A 87 1.06 8.72 22.68
CA VAL A 87 2.52 8.56 22.56
C VAL A 87 3.25 9.36 23.64
N THR A 88 2.88 10.64 23.82
CA THR A 88 3.51 11.54 24.79
C THR A 88 3.35 11.02 26.21
N GLU A 89 2.15 10.62 26.61
CA GLU A 89 1.90 10.11 27.95
C GLU A 89 2.59 8.76 28.20
N GLN A 90 2.58 7.87 27.20
CA GLN A 90 3.28 6.60 27.37
C GLN A 90 4.80 6.77 27.44
N MET A 91 5.37 7.71 26.68
CA MET A 91 6.80 7.99 26.71
C MET A 91 7.27 8.53 28.09
N LYS A 92 6.44 9.29 28.78
CA LYS A 92 6.71 9.75 30.16
C LYS A 92 6.71 8.63 31.19
N THR A 93 6.03 7.51 30.88
CA THR A 93 5.80 6.43 31.85
C THR A 93 6.80 5.28 31.68
N LEU A 94 6.84 4.68 30.49
CA LEU A 94 7.66 3.51 30.21
C LEU A 94 7.75 3.27 28.69
N ASN A 95 8.99 3.03 28.23
CA ASN A 95 9.22 2.41 26.93
C ASN A 95 10.30 1.33 27.07
N THR A 96 9.95 0.06 26.75
CA THR A 96 10.81 -1.09 26.89
C THR A 96 10.44 -2.17 25.85
N HIS A 97 11.07 -3.34 25.92
CA HIS A 97 10.82 -4.45 25.00
C HIS A 97 9.82 -5.46 25.55
N THR A 98 9.34 -6.38 24.70
CA THR A 98 8.29 -7.37 24.98
C THR A 98 8.70 -8.52 25.92
N ARG A 99 9.94 -8.54 26.42
CA ARG A 99 10.39 -9.56 27.39
C ARG A 99 9.85 -9.35 28.82
N TYR A 100 9.25 -8.19 29.09
CA TYR A 100 8.50 -7.91 30.30
C TYR A 100 7.01 -7.95 30.03
N LEU A 101 6.22 -8.36 31.03
CA LEU A 101 4.77 -8.27 30.92
C LEU A 101 4.33 -6.81 30.86
N HIS A 102 3.39 -6.52 29.96
CA HIS A 102 2.81 -5.20 29.80
C HIS A 102 1.35 -5.35 29.35
N GLU A 103 0.41 -4.80 30.11
CA GLU A 103 -1.04 -4.99 29.86
C GLU A 103 -1.47 -4.45 28.50
N LYS A 104 -1.02 -3.25 28.10
CA LYS A 104 -1.47 -2.61 26.86
C LYS A 104 -1.24 -3.43 25.58
N ILE A 105 -0.17 -4.22 25.52
CA ILE A 105 0.06 -5.08 24.36
C ILE A 105 -0.97 -6.21 24.30
N LEU A 106 -1.40 -6.71 25.45
CA LEU A 106 -2.44 -7.75 25.56
C LEU A 106 -3.79 -7.19 25.17
N ASP A 107 -4.18 -6.05 25.75
CA ASP A 107 -5.44 -5.37 25.44
C ASP A 107 -5.54 -5.02 23.97
N TYR A 108 -4.48 -4.45 23.38
CA TYR A 108 -4.44 -4.12 21.97
C TYR A 108 -4.52 -5.37 21.08
N SER A 109 -3.83 -6.45 21.47
CA SER A 109 -3.87 -7.71 20.71
C SER A 109 -5.27 -8.32 20.71
N GLU A 110 -5.95 -8.33 21.86
CA GLU A 110 -7.33 -8.80 21.98
C GLU A 110 -8.28 -7.97 21.11
N GLU A 111 -8.20 -6.63 21.21
CA GLU A 111 -9.03 -5.73 20.41
C GLU A 111 -8.82 -5.84 18.91
N LEU A 112 -7.57 -6.04 18.47
CA LEU A 112 -7.22 -6.13 17.05
C LEU A 112 -7.61 -7.50 16.47
N LEU A 113 -7.33 -8.58 17.18
CA LEU A 113 -7.70 -9.94 16.76
C LEU A 113 -9.22 -10.11 16.68
N ALA A 114 -9.99 -9.47 17.55
CA ALA A 114 -11.46 -9.47 17.48
C ALA A 114 -12.04 -8.84 16.18
N LEU A 115 -11.23 -8.18 15.37
CA LEU A 115 -11.62 -7.64 14.05
C LEU A 115 -11.24 -8.57 12.89
N MET A 116 -10.65 -9.72 13.18
CA MET A 116 -10.21 -10.72 12.22
C MET A 116 -11.12 -11.97 12.30
N PRO A 117 -11.05 -12.88 11.30
CA PRO A 117 -11.69 -14.19 11.43
C PRO A 117 -11.20 -14.94 12.66
N ASP A 118 -12.08 -15.74 13.30
CA ASP A 118 -11.79 -16.48 14.55
C ASP A 118 -10.57 -17.41 14.42
N GLU A 119 -10.27 -17.88 13.21
CA GLU A 119 -9.11 -18.71 12.92
C GLU A 119 -7.77 -17.98 13.08
N ILE A 120 -7.77 -16.64 12.95
CA ILE A 120 -6.60 -15.78 13.14
C ILE A 120 -6.56 -15.34 14.61
N ASN A 121 -5.80 -16.07 15.42
CA ASN A 121 -5.87 -15.95 16.87
C ASN A 121 -4.52 -15.73 17.55
N LYS A 122 -3.45 -15.56 16.79
CA LYS A 122 -2.09 -15.23 17.29
C LYS A 122 -1.56 -13.99 16.57
N ILE A 123 -0.78 -13.18 17.27
CA ILE A 123 -0.15 -11.99 16.71
C ILE A 123 1.27 -11.79 17.26
N MET A 124 2.16 -11.33 16.38
CA MET A 124 3.52 -10.88 16.72
C MET A 124 3.73 -9.46 16.20
N TYR A 125 4.55 -8.66 16.91
CA TYR A 125 4.78 -7.26 16.57
C TYR A 125 6.22 -6.99 16.15
N MET A 126 6.37 -6.12 15.14
CA MET A 126 7.63 -5.61 14.61
C MET A 126 7.51 -4.09 14.41
N CYS A 127 8.50 -3.49 13.72
CA CYS A 127 8.52 -2.06 13.47
C CYS A 127 8.06 -1.67 12.06
N THR A 128 8.23 -2.55 11.08
CA THR A 128 8.01 -2.26 9.66
C THR A 128 7.25 -3.38 8.95
N GLY A 129 6.50 -3.04 7.90
CA GLY A 129 5.88 -4.04 7.03
C GLY A 129 6.91 -4.99 6.40
N SER A 130 8.14 -4.52 6.16
CA SER A 130 9.24 -5.37 5.68
C SER A 130 9.57 -6.50 6.65
N GLU A 131 9.65 -6.20 7.96
CA GLU A 131 9.89 -7.21 9.00
C GLU A 131 8.69 -8.15 9.17
N ALA A 132 7.47 -7.63 9.04
CA ALA A 132 6.26 -8.44 9.13
C ALA A 132 6.18 -9.46 7.97
N ASN A 133 6.42 -9.01 6.74
CA ASN A 133 6.46 -9.88 5.57
C ASN A 133 7.65 -10.84 5.59
N ASP A 134 8.82 -10.40 6.06
CA ASP A 134 10.00 -11.27 6.25
C ASP A 134 9.67 -12.44 7.20
N LEU A 135 9.07 -12.14 8.34
CA LEU A 135 8.65 -13.17 9.28
C LEU A 135 7.55 -14.06 8.70
N ALA A 136 6.57 -13.51 7.99
CA ALA A 136 5.50 -14.30 7.37
C ALA A 136 6.04 -15.31 6.35
N LEU A 137 7.00 -14.93 5.52
CA LEU A 137 7.65 -15.82 4.57
C LEU A 137 8.42 -16.96 5.28
N ARG A 138 9.11 -16.65 6.37
CA ARG A 138 9.82 -17.65 7.20
C ARG A 138 8.85 -18.60 7.90
N VAL A 139 7.71 -18.12 8.36
CA VAL A 139 6.63 -18.94 8.94
C VAL A 139 6.03 -19.84 7.87
N ALA A 140 5.76 -19.32 6.67
CA ALA A 140 5.26 -20.11 5.55
C ALA A 140 6.22 -21.27 5.17
N GLU A 141 7.52 -21.00 5.09
CA GLU A 141 8.55 -22.02 4.85
C GLU A 141 8.55 -23.08 5.95
N ALA A 142 8.51 -22.67 7.22
CA ALA A 142 8.50 -23.59 8.36
C ALA A 142 7.26 -24.50 8.41
N TYR A 143 6.11 -23.97 8.00
CA TYR A 143 4.82 -24.67 7.98
C TYR A 143 4.71 -25.62 6.80
N THR A 144 4.98 -25.16 5.58
CA THR A 144 4.80 -25.94 4.35
C THR A 144 5.98 -26.86 4.01
N GLY A 145 7.16 -26.55 4.55
CA GLY A 145 8.43 -27.15 4.14
C GLY A 145 8.80 -26.86 2.67
N GLY A 146 8.16 -25.86 2.07
CA GLY A 146 8.46 -25.36 0.73
C GLY A 146 9.18 -24.00 0.81
N THR A 147 9.94 -23.65 -0.22
CA THR A 147 10.65 -22.37 -0.32
C THR A 147 10.11 -21.49 -1.44
N GLY A 148 9.26 -22.04 -2.31
CA GLY A 148 8.74 -21.34 -3.48
C GLY A 148 7.72 -20.28 -3.13
N ILE A 149 7.90 -19.06 -3.62
CA ILE A 149 7.07 -17.90 -3.32
C ILE A 149 6.43 -17.40 -4.62
N ILE A 150 5.13 -17.10 -4.59
CA ILE A 150 4.44 -16.43 -5.67
C ILE A 150 4.01 -15.04 -5.19
N ILE A 151 4.23 -14.03 -6.02
CA ILE A 151 3.85 -12.62 -5.83
C ILE A 151 3.30 -12.06 -7.14
N THR A 152 2.72 -10.87 -7.12
CA THR A 152 2.25 -10.19 -8.35
C THR A 152 3.35 -9.40 -9.06
N GLN A 153 3.12 -9.02 -10.33
CA GLN A 153 4.11 -8.42 -11.23
C GLN A 153 4.72 -7.11 -10.73
N GLU A 154 3.94 -6.28 -10.03
CA GLU A 154 4.41 -4.98 -9.50
C GLU A 154 4.33 -4.93 -7.98
N ALA A 155 4.36 -6.10 -7.32
CA ALA A 155 4.31 -6.19 -5.87
C ALA A 155 5.42 -5.37 -5.19
N TYR A 156 5.09 -4.82 -4.01
CA TYR A 156 6.04 -4.23 -3.09
C TYR A 156 5.77 -4.72 -1.67
N HIS A 157 6.62 -5.57 -1.16
CA HIS A 157 6.47 -6.20 0.16
C HIS A 157 7.53 -5.78 1.18
N GLY A 158 8.51 -4.96 0.77
CA GLY A 158 9.49 -4.42 1.69
C GLY A 158 10.92 -4.35 1.14
N THR A 159 11.86 -4.02 2.03
CA THR A 159 13.26 -3.71 1.71
C THR A 159 14.28 -4.53 2.54
N SER A 160 13.84 -5.52 3.35
CA SER A 160 14.77 -6.52 3.90
C SER A 160 15.32 -7.41 2.77
N ALA A 161 16.39 -8.15 3.00
CA ALA A 161 16.97 -9.00 1.97
C ALA A 161 15.97 -9.97 1.35
N LEU A 162 15.07 -10.56 2.18
CA LEU A 162 14.05 -11.48 1.70
C LEU A 162 12.91 -10.74 0.98
N THR A 163 12.38 -9.68 1.58
CA THR A 163 11.23 -8.95 0.99
C THR A 163 11.61 -8.10 -0.22
N SER A 164 12.85 -7.58 -0.31
CA SER A 164 13.30 -6.89 -1.52
C SER A 164 13.39 -7.84 -2.72
N GLY A 165 13.80 -9.10 -2.49
CA GLY A 165 13.75 -10.14 -3.50
C GLY A 165 12.35 -10.64 -3.87
N CYS A 166 11.31 -10.13 -3.17
CA CYS A 166 9.89 -10.31 -3.46
C CYS A 166 9.19 -8.97 -3.81
N SER A 167 9.94 -7.97 -4.29
CA SER A 167 9.41 -6.62 -4.56
C SER A 167 9.84 -6.12 -5.95
N PRO A 168 9.25 -6.65 -7.04
CA PRO A 168 9.61 -6.28 -8.41
C PRO A 168 9.46 -4.77 -8.69
N SER A 169 8.57 -4.06 -8.01
CA SER A 169 8.41 -2.61 -8.13
C SER A 169 9.66 -1.80 -7.73
N LEU A 170 10.65 -2.42 -7.06
CA LEU A 170 11.95 -1.79 -6.83
C LEU A 170 12.78 -1.65 -8.12
N GLY A 171 12.36 -2.28 -9.22
CA GLY A 171 12.96 -2.18 -10.54
C GLY A 171 14.10 -3.17 -10.79
N ALA A 172 14.60 -3.19 -12.02
CA ALA A 172 15.57 -4.16 -12.50
C ALA A 172 16.91 -4.17 -11.74
N GLY A 173 17.22 -3.12 -10.98
CA GLY A 173 18.40 -3.06 -10.11
C GLY A 173 18.32 -3.96 -8.87
N GLN A 174 17.12 -4.44 -8.52
CA GLN A 174 16.87 -5.38 -7.43
C GLN A 174 16.39 -6.71 -8.01
N PRO A 175 17.26 -7.72 -8.19
CA PRO A 175 16.85 -9.00 -8.73
C PRO A 175 15.91 -9.73 -7.76
N LEU A 176 14.94 -10.45 -8.34
CA LEU A 176 14.09 -11.37 -7.58
C LEU A 176 14.91 -12.55 -7.05
N LEU A 177 14.46 -13.14 -5.97
CA LEU A 177 15.03 -14.40 -5.48
C LEU A 177 14.75 -15.52 -6.50
N PRO A 178 15.65 -16.51 -6.65
CA PRO A 178 15.53 -17.57 -7.65
C PRO A 178 14.29 -18.48 -7.43
N ASN A 179 13.77 -18.52 -6.22
CA ASN A 179 12.59 -19.27 -5.79
C ASN A 179 11.29 -18.41 -5.83
N VAL A 180 11.32 -17.24 -6.44
CA VAL A 180 10.15 -16.37 -6.64
C VAL A 180 9.62 -16.52 -8.06
N ARG A 181 8.29 -16.55 -8.21
CA ARG A 181 7.59 -16.44 -9.49
C ARG A 181 6.55 -15.34 -9.43
N LEU A 182 6.33 -14.72 -10.58
CA LEU A 182 5.37 -13.65 -10.76
C LEU A 182 4.09 -14.20 -11.39
N ILE A 183 2.95 -13.94 -10.72
CA ILE A 183 1.65 -14.05 -11.36
C ILE A 183 1.27 -12.71 -11.97
N THR A 184 0.58 -12.74 -13.10
CA THR A 184 0.07 -11.54 -13.78
C THR A 184 -0.80 -10.71 -12.82
N ALA A 185 -0.73 -9.38 -12.91
CA ALA A 185 -1.62 -8.49 -12.18
C ALA A 185 -3.10 -8.71 -12.60
N PRO A 186 -4.06 -8.66 -11.68
CA PRO A 186 -5.46 -8.93 -11.99
C PRO A 186 -6.16 -7.73 -12.62
N ASP A 187 -5.68 -7.29 -13.79
CA ASP A 187 -6.20 -6.15 -14.54
C ASP A 187 -7.50 -6.51 -15.28
N TYR A 188 -8.62 -6.39 -14.57
CA TYR A 188 -9.95 -6.66 -15.14
C TYR A 188 -10.33 -5.70 -16.27
N TYR A 189 -9.86 -4.45 -16.21
CA TYR A 189 -10.12 -3.45 -17.26
C TYR A 189 -9.55 -3.89 -18.62
N ARG A 190 -8.32 -4.44 -18.65
CA ARG A 190 -7.71 -4.92 -19.89
C ARG A 190 -8.13 -6.33 -20.27
N HIS A 191 -8.32 -7.20 -19.29
CA HIS A 191 -8.76 -8.58 -19.54
C HIS A 191 -10.16 -8.62 -20.14
N GLY A 192 -11.13 -7.88 -19.56
CA GLY A 192 -12.53 -7.91 -19.97
C GLY A 192 -13.22 -9.22 -19.61
N GLY A 193 -14.32 -9.52 -20.27
CA GLY A 193 -15.15 -10.70 -20.01
C GLY A 193 -16.07 -10.54 -18.81
N THR A 194 -16.68 -11.65 -18.39
CA THR A 194 -17.54 -11.67 -17.19
C THR A 194 -16.71 -11.83 -15.92
N PRO A 195 -17.22 -11.46 -14.74
CA PRO A 195 -16.55 -11.72 -13.45
C PRO A 195 -16.18 -13.18 -13.23
N GLU A 196 -17.03 -14.11 -13.69
CA GLU A 196 -16.82 -15.57 -13.57
C GLU A 196 -15.67 -16.05 -14.47
N GLU A 197 -15.62 -15.57 -15.73
CA GLU A 197 -14.53 -15.87 -16.66
C GLU A 197 -13.19 -15.35 -16.13
N PHE A 198 -13.17 -14.13 -15.64
CA PHE A 198 -11.99 -13.52 -15.03
C PHE A 198 -11.52 -14.29 -13.80
N THR A 199 -12.45 -14.67 -12.92
CA THR A 199 -12.16 -15.46 -11.71
C THR A 199 -11.52 -16.81 -12.07
N ALA A 200 -12.12 -17.52 -13.05
CA ALA A 200 -11.60 -18.80 -13.52
C ALA A 200 -10.21 -18.66 -14.17
N TRP A 201 -10.02 -17.62 -14.97
CA TRP A 201 -8.74 -17.31 -15.59
C TRP A 201 -7.67 -17.06 -14.55
N TYR A 202 -7.90 -16.20 -13.54
CA TYR A 202 -6.90 -15.85 -12.55
C TYR A 202 -6.51 -17.05 -11.67
N ALA A 203 -7.49 -17.90 -11.33
CA ALA A 203 -7.23 -19.17 -10.65
C ALA A 203 -6.38 -20.14 -11.50
N SER A 204 -6.59 -20.17 -12.82
CA SER A 204 -5.79 -20.98 -13.74
C SER A 204 -4.34 -20.47 -13.89
N GLU A 205 -4.15 -19.15 -13.92
CA GLU A 205 -2.81 -18.53 -13.91
C GLU A 205 -2.06 -18.85 -12.61
N MET A 206 -2.75 -18.89 -11.46
CA MET A 206 -2.13 -19.33 -10.21
C MET A 206 -1.67 -20.79 -10.30
N GLN A 207 -2.51 -21.72 -10.81
CA GLN A 207 -2.09 -23.12 -10.95
C GLN A 207 -0.88 -23.25 -11.87
N LYS A 208 -0.89 -22.59 -13.01
CA LYS A 208 0.22 -22.57 -13.95
C LYS A 208 1.52 -22.04 -13.30
N THR A 209 1.43 -20.96 -12.55
CA THR A 209 2.59 -20.36 -11.87
C THR A 209 3.15 -21.31 -10.79
N ILE A 210 2.27 -22.06 -10.08
CA ILE A 210 2.69 -23.09 -9.12
C ILE A 210 3.42 -24.24 -9.84
N ASP A 211 2.90 -24.68 -10.98
CA ASP A 211 3.51 -25.77 -11.77
C ASP A 211 4.89 -25.34 -12.27
N GLU A 212 5.04 -24.15 -12.84
CA GLU A 212 6.33 -23.57 -13.27
C GLU A 212 7.35 -23.48 -12.13
N LEU A 213 6.89 -23.13 -10.92
CA LEU A 213 7.72 -23.04 -9.72
C LEU A 213 8.24 -24.43 -9.31
N ASN A 214 7.35 -25.43 -9.27
CA ASN A 214 7.68 -26.80 -8.93
C ASN A 214 8.60 -27.46 -9.99
N GLU A 215 8.37 -27.22 -11.29
CA GLU A 215 9.24 -27.67 -12.39
C GLU A 215 10.65 -27.09 -12.29
N ALA A 216 10.78 -25.87 -11.78
CA ALA A 216 12.07 -25.24 -11.51
C ALA A 216 12.77 -25.81 -10.25
N GLY A 217 12.18 -26.79 -9.57
CA GLY A 217 12.76 -27.48 -8.42
C GLY A 217 12.47 -26.80 -7.06
N TYR A 218 11.58 -25.80 -7.01
CA TYR A 218 11.18 -25.14 -5.78
C TYR A 218 9.79 -25.62 -5.34
N LYS A 219 9.72 -26.37 -4.23
CA LYS A 219 8.42 -26.74 -3.65
C LYS A 219 7.66 -25.47 -3.28
N PHE A 220 6.41 -25.36 -3.74
CA PHE A 220 5.54 -24.21 -3.43
C PHE A 220 5.32 -24.04 -1.93
N SER A 221 5.40 -22.81 -1.44
CA SER A 221 5.21 -22.42 -0.04
C SER A 221 4.04 -21.47 0.14
N CYS A 222 4.05 -20.35 -0.56
CA CYS A 222 3.04 -19.32 -0.32
C CYS A 222 2.75 -18.45 -1.54
N PHE A 223 1.54 -17.87 -1.51
CA PHE A 223 1.17 -16.67 -2.27
C PHE A 223 1.11 -15.48 -1.32
N LEU A 224 1.95 -14.48 -1.55
CA LEU A 224 1.97 -13.22 -0.80
C LEU A 224 1.39 -12.13 -1.69
N ALA A 225 0.27 -11.53 -1.30
CA ALA A 225 -0.37 -10.47 -2.07
C ALA A 225 -1.12 -9.46 -1.19
N ASP A 226 -1.10 -8.22 -1.65
CA ASP A 226 -1.99 -7.15 -1.22
C ASP A 226 -3.40 -7.39 -1.78
N SER A 227 -4.41 -7.39 -0.93
CA SER A 227 -5.79 -7.79 -1.29
C SER A 227 -6.54 -6.84 -2.25
N ILE A 228 -5.97 -5.66 -2.56
CA ILE A 228 -6.46 -4.74 -3.60
C ILE A 228 -5.42 -4.45 -4.68
N PHE A 229 -4.28 -5.17 -4.65
CA PHE A 229 -3.21 -5.07 -5.66
C PHE A 229 -2.74 -3.62 -5.86
N SER A 230 -2.48 -2.96 -4.74
CA SER A 230 -2.27 -1.51 -4.67
C SER A 230 -1.02 -1.03 -5.41
N SER A 231 -0.01 -1.89 -5.57
CA SER A 231 1.21 -1.60 -6.33
C SER A 231 1.07 -1.94 -7.80
N ASP A 232 0.31 -2.97 -8.12
CA ASP A 232 0.06 -3.42 -9.49
C ASP A 232 -0.80 -2.45 -10.31
N GLY A 233 -1.68 -1.67 -9.65
CA GLY A 233 -2.55 -0.72 -10.35
C GLY A 233 -3.90 -0.49 -9.69
N ILE A 234 -4.08 -0.96 -8.45
CA ILE A 234 -5.32 -0.86 -7.68
C ILE A 234 -6.44 -1.64 -8.38
N TYR A 235 -6.48 -2.95 -8.14
CA TYR A 235 -7.43 -3.88 -8.76
C TYR A 235 -8.30 -4.56 -7.69
N PRO A 236 -9.29 -3.85 -7.11
CA PRO A 236 -10.13 -4.43 -6.07
C PRO A 236 -11.25 -5.34 -6.61
N ASP A 237 -11.52 -5.31 -7.90
CA ASP A 237 -12.67 -5.95 -8.53
C ASP A 237 -12.28 -6.99 -9.61
N PRO A 238 -13.16 -7.95 -9.90
CA PRO A 238 -14.48 -8.20 -9.31
C PRO A 238 -14.43 -8.65 -7.86
N VAL A 239 -15.40 -8.26 -7.03
CA VAL A 239 -15.48 -8.71 -5.63
C VAL A 239 -15.52 -10.24 -5.57
N GLY A 240 -14.68 -10.85 -4.75
CA GLY A 240 -14.65 -12.31 -4.57
C GLY A 240 -13.73 -13.09 -5.51
N PHE A 241 -13.21 -12.50 -6.59
CA PHE A 241 -12.40 -13.22 -7.57
C PHE A 241 -11.16 -13.92 -6.95
N LEU A 242 -10.57 -13.30 -5.94
CA LEU A 242 -9.35 -13.81 -5.30
C LEU A 242 -9.58 -15.11 -4.51
N LYS A 243 -10.85 -15.39 -4.13
CA LYS A 243 -11.16 -16.61 -3.38
C LYS A 243 -10.80 -17.89 -4.14
N ALA A 244 -11.17 -17.99 -5.41
CA ALA A 244 -10.84 -19.17 -6.22
C ALA A 244 -9.33 -19.35 -6.38
N THR A 245 -8.58 -18.26 -6.48
CA THR A 245 -7.11 -18.28 -6.52
C THR A 245 -6.53 -18.81 -5.21
N VAL A 246 -7.03 -18.37 -4.06
CA VAL A 246 -6.60 -18.86 -2.74
C VAL A 246 -7.00 -20.33 -2.53
N ASP A 247 -8.14 -20.78 -3.05
CA ASP A 247 -8.53 -22.19 -3.04
C ASP A 247 -7.50 -23.06 -3.83
N VAL A 248 -6.94 -22.55 -4.94
CA VAL A 248 -5.84 -23.20 -5.67
C VAL A 248 -4.55 -23.24 -4.84
N VAL A 249 -4.20 -22.15 -4.14
CA VAL A 249 -3.04 -22.09 -3.24
C VAL A 249 -3.13 -23.21 -2.19
N HIS A 250 -4.25 -23.31 -1.48
CA HIS A 250 -4.48 -24.31 -0.45
C HIS A 250 -4.48 -25.74 -1.01
N LYS A 251 -5.11 -25.96 -2.17
CA LYS A 251 -5.12 -27.29 -2.85
C LYS A 251 -3.71 -27.78 -3.17
N ASN A 252 -2.77 -26.88 -3.42
CA ASN A 252 -1.36 -27.20 -3.69
C ASN A 252 -0.48 -27.21 -2.44
N GLY A 253 -1.07 -27.16 -1.23
CA GLY A 253 -0.36 -27.26 0.05
C GLY A 253 0.41 -25.99 0.43
N GLY A 254 0.14 -24.88 -0.22
CA GLY A 254 0.68 -23.55 0.14
C GLY A 254 -0.22 -22.81 1.11
N VAL A 255 0.26 -21.63 1.58
CA VAL A 255 -0.49 -20.70 2.42
C VAL A 255 -0.70 -19.37 1.72
N PHE A 256 -1.79 -18.70 2.02
CA PHE A 256 -2.06 -17.33 1.57
C PHE A 256 -1.68 -16.32 2.66
N ILE A 257 -0.79 -15.39 2.33
CA ILE A 257 -0.38 -14.28 3.17
C ILE A 257 -1.04 -13.01 2.63
N ALA A 258 -1.99 -12.47 3.37
CA ALA A 258 -2.62 -11.19 3.04
C ALA A 258 -1.73 -10.04 3.52
N ASP A 259 -1.13 -9.30 2.59
CA ASP A 259 -0.40 -8.06 2.89
C ASP A 259 -1.39 -6.91 3.04
N GLU A 260 -1.83 -6.67 4.27
CA GLU A 260 -2.76 -5.61 4.64
C GLU A 260 -2.06 -4.30 5.06
N VAL A 261 -0.78 -4.16 4.74
CA VAL A 261 0.02 -2.96 5.04
C VAL A 261 -0.53 -1.70 4.33
N GLN A 262 -1.23 -1.86 3.23
CA GLN A 262 -1.87 -0.75 2.51
C GLN A 262 -3.40 -0.77 2.59
N PRO A 263 -4.11 -1.88 2.32
CA PRO A 263 -5.58 -1.91 2.29
C PRO A 263 -6.23 -2.00 3.67
N GLY A 264 -5.52 -2.43 4.68
CA GLY A 264 -6.05 -2.63 6.03
C GLY A 264 -6.44 -1.34 6.77
N PHE A 265 -6.97 -1.53 7.98
CA PHE A 265 -7.41 -0.46 8.89
C PHE A 265 -8.55 0.39 8.32
N ALA A 266 -9.64 -0.27 7.89
CA ALA A 266 -10.90 0.33 7.49
C ALA A 266 -10.88 1.17 6.20
N ARG A 267 -9.72 1.38 5.56
CA ARG A 267 -9.55 2.25 4.39
C ARG A 267 -10.47 1.91 3.21
N THR A 268 -10.75 0.63 2.99
CA THR A 268 -11.66 0.18 1.91
C THR A 268 -13.14 0.50 2.19
N GLY A 269 -13.49 0.84 3.42
CA GLY A 269 -14.86 1.12 3.83
C GLY A 269 -15.79 -0.09 3.88
N GLN A 270 -15.53 -1.11 3.06
CA GLN A 270 -16.36 -2.33 3.00
C GLN A 270 -16.05 -3.31 4.13
N ALA A 271 -14.79 -3.35 4.57
CA ALA A 271 -14.33 -4.19 5.66
C ALA A 271 -13.16 -3.50 6.38
N PHE A 272 -12.81 -3.97 7.58
CA PHE A 272 -11.66 -3.46 8.31
C PHE A 272 -10.34 -3.88 7.66
N PHE A 273 -10.28 -5.10 7.10
CA PHE A 273 -9.19 -5.63 6.29
C PHE A 273 -9.68 -5.92 4.87
N GLY A 274 -8.84 -5.61 3.87
CA GLY A 274 -9.22 -5.70 2.47
C GLY A 274 -9.55 -7.11 1.99
N PHE A 275 -8.88 -8.14 2.49
CA PHE A 275 -9.14 -9.53 2.13
C PHE A 275 -10.59 -9.98 2.40
N ALA A 276 -11.24 -9.39 3.41
CA ALA A 276 -12.59 -9.80 3.80
C ALA A 276 -13.64 -9.51 2.72
N ARG A 277 -13.39 -8.51 1.85
CA ARG A 277 -14.29 -8.25 0.71
C ARG A 277 -14.31 -9.37 -0.34
N HIS A 278 -13.29 -10.24 -0.34
CA HIS A 278 -13.22 -11.42 -1.22
C HIS A 278 -13.78 -12.70 -0.57
N GLY A 279 -14.25 -12.64 0.68
CA GLY A 279 -14.76 -13.82 1.40
C GLY A 279 -13.65 -14.85 1.70
N ILE A 280 -12.43 -14.37 1.95
CA ILE A 280 -11.25 -15.19 2.23
C ILE A 280 -10.94 -15.16 3.71
N VAL A 281 -10.52 -16.30 4.27
CA VAL A 281 -9.80 -16.41 5.52
C VAL A 281 -8.33 -16.70 5.18
N PRO A 282 -7.42 -15.72 5.30
CA PRO A 282 -6.01 -15.95 5.04
C PRO A 282 -5.37 -16.84 6.10
N ASP A 283 -4.19 -17.39 5.82
CA ASP A 283 -3.42 -18.12 6.82
C ASP A 283 -2.60 -17.19 7.71
N MET A 284 -2.17 -16.08 7.12
CA MET A 284 -1.44 -14.99 7.79
C MET A 284 -1.87 -13.63 7.24
N ILE A 285 -1.81 -12.61 8.12
CA ILE A 285 -2.11 -11.22 7.80
C ILE A 285 -0.92 -10.37 8.26
N THR A 286 -0.31 -9.63 7.34
CA THR A 286 0.72 -8.66 7.71
C THR A 286 0.17 -7.23 7.69
N MET A 287 0.58 -6.42 8.65
CA MET A 287 0.07 -5.06 8.90
C MET A 287 1.22 -4.09 9.14
N GLY A 288 0.96 -2.80 8.90
CA GLY A 288 1.95 -1.75 9.14
C GLY A 288 1.37 -0.36 8.86
N LYS A 289 2.13 0.52 8.24
CA LYS A 289 1.78 1.90 7.84
C LYS A 289 0.71 2.61 8.70
N PRO A 290 -0.63 2.45 8.42
CA PRO A 290 -1.67 3.16 9.18
C PRO A 290 -1.75 2.74 10.65
N MET A 291 -1.26 1.54 11.00
CA MET A 291 -1.35 0.95 12.33
C MET A 291 -0.85 1.88 13.44
N GLY A 292 0.23 2.64 13.20
CA GLY A 292 0.82 3.57 14.17
C GLY A 292 0.68 5.05 13.80
N ASN A 293 0.01 5.38 12.70
CA ASN A 293 -0.13 6.76 12.21
C ASN A 293 1.20 7.53 12.13
N GLY A 294 2.25 6.87 11.64
CA GLY A 294 3.62 7.41 11.55
C GLY A 294 4.57 6.92 12.62
N ILE A 295 4.10 6.39 13.74
CA ILE A 295 4.94 5.70 14.73
C ILE A 295 5.27 4.30 14.19
N PRO A 296 6.56 3.88 14.19
CA PRO A 296 6.96 2.57 13.70
C PRO A 296 6.32 1.43 14.50
N ILE A 297 5.41 0.72 13.86
CA ILE A 297 4.80 -0.52 14.33
C ILE A 297 4.27 -1.31 13.15
N SER A 298 4.39 -2.62 13.24
CA SER A 298 3.81 -3.60 12.32
C SER A 298 3.43 -4.86 13.07
N GLY A 299 2.64 -5.72 12.44
CA GLY A 299 2.22 -6.98 13.01
C GLY A 299 2.10 -8.08 11.98
N LEU A 300 2.30 -9.30 12.44
CA LEU A 300 1.95 -10.55 11.78
C LEU A 300 0.90 -11.25 12.63
N ALA A 301 -0.34 -11.32 12.14
CA ALA A 301 -1.38 -12.17 12.72
C ALA A 301 -1.51 -13.46 11.92
N ALA A 302 -1.78 -14.59 12.59
CA ALA A 302 -1.78 -15.90 11.97
C ALA A 302 -2.73 -16.89 12.66
N LYS A 303 -3.06 -17.97 11.93
CA LYS A 303 -3.60 -19.19 12.55
C LYS A 303 -2.58 -19.79 13.51
N GLU A 304 -3.05 -20.33 14.62
CA GLU A 304 -2.16 -20.86 15.68
C GLU A 304 -1.25 -21.99 15.17
N ASP A 305 -1.79 -22.93 14.42
CA ASP A 305 -1.03 -24.07 13.88
C ASP A 305 0.02 -23.63 12.84
N VAL A 306 -0.29 -22.63 12.04
CA VAL A 306 0.65 -22.04 11.08
C VAL A 306 1.81 -21.35 11.80
N LEU A 307 1.53 -20.56 12.82
CA LEU A 307 2.57 -19.87 13.58
C LEU A 307 3.39 -20.84 14.45
N ALA A 308 2.76 -21.86 15.05
CA ALA A 308 3.41 -22.87 15.89
C ALA A 308 4.51 -23.63 15.15
N ALA A 309 4.33 -23.89 13.84
CA ALA A 309 5.36 -24.55 13.02
C ALA A 309 6.72 -23.82 13.05
N PHE A 310 6.71 -22.51 13.27
CA PHE A 310 7.90 -21.69 13.44
C PHE A 310 8.25 -21.47 14.92
N SER A 311 7.30 -21.04 15.74
CA SER A 311 7.54 -20.59 17.12
C SER A 311 7.96 -21.71 18.06
N ASP A 312 7.55 -22.96 17.80
CA ASP A 312 7.96 -24.11 18.59
C ASP A 312 9.42 -24.54 18.34
N LYS A 313 10.01 -24.07 17.26
CA LYS A 313 11.38 -24.43 16.85
C LYS A 313 12.39 -23.31 17.08
N LEU A 314 11.95 -22.05 16.96
CA LEU A 314 12.83 -20.89 16.92
C LEU A 314 12.32 -19.78 17.83
N PRO A 315 13.18 -19.20 18.71
CA PRO A 315 12.86 -17.97 19.40
C PRO A 315 12.86 -16.82 18.42
N TYR A 316 11.97 -15.85 18.65
CA TYR A 316 11.94 -14.59 17.93
C TYR A 316 12.05 -13.40 18.88
N PHE A 317 12.91 -12.45 18.57
CA PHE A 317 13.06 -11.22 19.32
C PHE A 317 13.30 -10.05 18.38
N ASN A 318 12.45 -9.04 18.47
CA ASN A 318 12.61 -7.74 17.84
C ASN A 318 12.74 -6.69 18.94
N THR A 319 13.85 -5.96 19.00
CA THR A 319 14.18 -5.04 20.10
C THR A 319 13.09 -3.99 20.32
N PHE A 320 12.54 -3.44 19.24
CA PHE A 320 11.56 -2.36 19.29
C PHE A 320 10.12 -2.81 18.96
N GLY A 321 9.95 -4.00 18.41
CA GLY A 321 8.64 -4.53 18.06
C GLY A 321 7.75 -4.68 19.31
N GLY A 322 6.53 -4.13 19.26
CA GLY A 322 5.58 -4.19 20.36
C GLY A 322 5.96 -3.38 21.62
N ASN A 323 6.88 -2.41 21.51
CA ASN A 323 7.20 -1.54 22.63
C ASN A 323 5.97 -0.73 23.08
N PRO A 324 5.88 -0.34 24.38
CA PRO A 324 4.71 0.33 24.91
C PRO A 324 4.29 1.61 24.22
N VAL A 325 5.24 2.39 23.69
CA VAL A 325 4.95 3.65 22.98
C VAL A 325 4.30 3.39 21.63
N SER A 326 4.84 2.44 20.86
CA SER A 326 4.24 2.03 19.58
C SER A 326 2.86 1.39 19.76
N ILE A 327 2.69 0.57 20.80
CA ILE A 327 1.38 -0.01 21.15
C ILE A 327 0.38 1.09 21.56
N ALA A 328 0.79 2.08 22.35
CA ALA A 328 -0.10 3.20 22.72
C ALA A 328 -0.54 4.01 21.49
N ALA A 329 0.36 4.21 20.51
CA ALA A 329 -0.01 4.82 19.24
C ALA A 329 -1.06 3.98 18.49
N ALA A 330 -0.83 2.66 18.39
CA ALA A 330 -1.72 1.75 17.68
C ALA A 330 -3.11 1.62 18.34
N GLN A 331 -3.16 1.59 19.69
CA GLN A 331 -4.43 1.64 20.44
C GLN A 331 -5.19 2.94 20.15
N ALA A 332 -4.50 4.09 20.15
CA ALA A 332 -5.12 5.38 19.87
C ALA A 332 -5.66 5.44 18.43
N VAL A 333 -4.92 4.89 17.45
CA VAL A 333 -5.39 4.76 16.06
C VAL A 333 -6.64 3.91 15.97
N LEU A 334 -6.61 2.71 16.57
CA LEU A 334 -7.76 1.78 16.53
C LEU A 334 -8.99 2.38 17.18
N LYS A 335 -8.80 3.01 18.35
CA LYS A 335 -9.87 3.71 19.05
C LYS A 335 -10.43 4.86 18.21
N TYR A 336 -9.58 5.68 17.60
CA TYR A 336 -10.01 6.80 16.74
C TYR A 336 -10.81 6.32 15.53
N ILE A 337 -10.37 5.24 14.87
CA ILE A 337 -11.12 4.63 13.74
C ILE A 337 -12.53 4.21 14.19
N LYS A 338 -12.67 3.60 15.37
CA LYS A 338 -13.95 3.17 15.94
C LYS A 338 -14.82 4.36 16.35
N ASP A 339 -14.29 5.29 17.14
CA ASP A 339 -15.02 6.44 17.69
C ASP A 339 -15.56 7.36 16.60
N GLU A 340 -14.75 7.63 15.56
CA GLU A 340 -15.12 8.49 14.43
C GLU A 340 -15.82 7.72 13.29
N ASN A 341 -16.09 6.42 13.49
CA ASN A 341 -16.72 5.54 12.49
C ASN A 341 -16.07 5.67 11.10
N LEU A 342 -14.73 5.68 11.07
CA LEU A 342 -13.99 5.95 9.83
C LEU A 342 -14.19 4.90 8.74
N GLN A 343 -14.61 3.68 9.08
CA GLN A 343 -14.94 2.67 8.07
C GLN A 343 -16.13 3.10 7.21
N GLU A 344 -17.24 3.53 7.84
CA GLU A 344 -18.41 3.99 7.11
C GLU A 344 -18.13 5.34 6.42
N HIS A 345 -17.32 6.20 7.05
CA HIS A 345 -16.83 7.43 6.45
C HIS A 345 -16.06 7.15 5.14
N CYS A 346 -15.07 6.25 5.15
CA CYS A 346 -14.32 5.87 3.95
C CYS A 346 -15.22 5.29 2.85
N LYS A 347 -16.24 4.51 3.23
CA LYS A 347 -17.21 3.98 2.27
C LYS A 347 -18.02 5.10 1.61
N LYS A 348 -18.55 6.03 2.41
CA LYS A 348 -19.40 7.13 1.94
C LYS A 348 -18.60 8.12 1.09
N VAL A 349 -17.50 8.65 1.65
CA VAL A 349 -16.68 9.67 0.99
C VAL A 349 -15.94 9.09 -0.21
N GLY A 350 -15.48 7.83 -0.11
CA GLY A 350 -14.87 7.12 -1.23
C GLY A 350 -15.84 6.92 -2.40
N ALA A 351 -17.11 6.60 -2.13
CA ALA A 351 -18.12 6.50 -3.18
C ALA A 351 -18.39 7.85 -3.85
N ALA A 352 -18.45 8.94 -3.07
CA ALA A 352 -18.62 10.29 -3.61
C ALA A 352 -17.40 10.71 -4.47
N LEU A 353 -16.18 10.44 -4.00
CA LEU A 353 -14.96 10.71 -4.75
C LEU A 353 -14.90 9.88 -6.06
N LEU A 354 -15.22 8.58 -6.00
CA LEU A 354 -15.25 7.72 -7.18
C LEU A 354 -16.25 8.25 -8.23
N LYS A 355 -17.42 8.72 -7.78
CA LYS A 355 -18.43 9.32 -8.65
C LYS A 355 -17.89 10.58 -9.33
N ALA A 356 -17.32 11.52 -8.57
CA ALA A 356 -16.74 12.74 -9.11
C ALA A 356 -15.62 12.46 -10.13
N LEU A 357 -14.78 11.45 -9.88
CA LEU A 357 -13.73 11.03 -10.80
C LEU A 357 -14.27 10.39 -12.08
N LYS A 358 -15.37 9.65 -12.01
CA LYS A 358 -16.06 9.12 -13.20
C LYS A 358 -16.67 10.25 -14.03
N GLU A 359 -17.20 11.29 -13.41
CA GLU A 359 -17.65 12.49 -14.12
C GLU A 359 -16.49 13.22 -14.83
N VAL A 360 -15.28 13.22 -14.26
CA VAL A 360 -14.08 13.68 -14.95
C VAL A 360 -13.75 12.77 -16.14
N GLN A 361 -13.77 11.45 -15.95
CA GLN A 361 -13.56 10.48 -17.04
C GLN A 361 -14.54 10.70 -18.22
N GLU A 362 -15.81 10.92 -17.94
CA GLU A 362 -16.84 11.17 -18.97
C GLU A 362 -16.54 12.42 -19.80
N ARG A 363 -15.86 13.44 -19.23
CA ARG A 363 -15.43 14.64 -19.94
C ARG A 363 -14.16 14.45 -20.76
N HIS A 364 -13.35 13.43 -20.42
CA HIS A 364 -12.05 13.15 -21.04
C HIS A 364 -11.93 11.70 -21.55
N PRO A 365 -12.88 11.20 -22.36
CA PRO A 365 -12.95 9.79 -22.74
C PRO A 365 -11.79 9.32 -23.61
N GLU A 366 -11.06 10.24 -24.24
CA GLU A 366 -9.91 9.95 -25.10
C GLU A 366 -8.60 9.80 -24.31
N SER A 367 -8.51 10.40 -23.12
CA SER A 367 -7.32 10.42 -22.29
C SER A 367 -7.43 9.57 -21.02
N VAL A 368 -8.67 9.27 -20.57
CA VAL A 368 -8.95 8.54 -19.33
C VAL A 368 -9.62 7.22 -19.63
N GLY A 369 -8.87 6.13 -19.42
CA GLY A 369 -9.33 4.79 -19.75
C GLY A 369 -10.19 4.15 -18.70
N ASP A 370 -9.80 4.26 -17.42
CA ASP A 370 -10.52 3.62 -16.31
C ASP A 370 -10.39 4.40 -15.00
N VAL A 371 -11.48 4.37 -14.23
CA VAL A 371 -11.52 4.91 -12.86
C VAL A 371 -12.11 3.85 -11.95
N ARG A 372 -11.31 3.34 -11.03
CA ARG A 372 -11.63 2.20 -10.17
C ARG A 372 -11.16 2.40 -8.74
N GLY A 373 -11.60 1.54 -7.86
CA GLY A 373 -11.16 1.53 -6.47
C GLY A 373 -12.28 1.28 -5.48
N VAL A 374 -11.95 1.34 -4.20
CA VAL A 374 -12.87 1.06 -3.10
C VAL A 374 -12.52 1.90 -1.87
N GLY A 375 -13.53 2.51 -1.24
CA GLY A 375 -13.31 3.43 -0.13
C GLY A 375 -12.38 4.58 -0.53
N LEU A 376 -11.45 4.92 0.34
CA LEU A 376 -10.43 5.94 0.07
C LEU A 376 -9.13 5.32 -0.48
N PHE A 377 -9.28 4.46 -1.50
CA PHE A 377 -8.17 3.90 -2.26
C PHE A 377 -8.58 3.71 -3.72
N LEU A 378 -8.23 4.68 -4.57
CA LEU A 378 -8.70 4.76 -5.95
C LEU A 378 -7.53 4.87 -6.93
N GLY A 379 -7.75 4.36 -8.13
CA GLY A 379 -6.90 4.50 -9.30
C GLY A 379 -7.59 5.30 -10.39
N PHE A 380 -6.85 6.22 -11.00
CA PHE A 380 -7.31 7.00 -12.15
C PHE A 380 -6.31 6.79 -13.29
N GLU A 381 -6.73 6.10 -14.34
CA GLU A 381 -5.83 5.56 -15.35
C GLU A 381 -5.87 6.35 -16.67
N PHE A 382 -4.70 6.79 -17.13
CA PHE A 382 -4.53 7.47 -18.41
C PHE A 382 -4.20 6.50 -19.54
N VAL A 383 -4.80 6.74 -20.70
CA VAL A 383 -4.58 5.98 -21.93
C VAL A 383 -4.41 6.92 -23.12
N LYS A 384 -3.81 6.42 -24.20
CA LYS A 384 -3.72 7.12 -25.47
C LYS A 384 -5.02 6.97 -26.26
N ASN A 385 -5.37 7.98 -27.04
CA ASN A 385 -6.51 7.93 -27.96
C ASN A 385 -6.20 7.09 -29.21
N ASP A 386 -6.03 5.78 -29.02
CA ASP A 386 -5.72 4.83 -30.12
C ASP A 386 -6.68 3.63 -30.20
N GLY A 387 -7.71 3.61 -29.35
CA GLY A 387 -8.68 2.53 -29.28
C GLY A 387 -8.16 1.21 -28.67
N ASN A 388 -6.89 1.15 -28.28
CA ASN A 388 -6.22 -0.07 -27.79
C ASN A 388 -5.97 -0.08 -26.28
N LYS A 389 -6.47 0.91 -25.53
CA LYS A 389 -6.18 1.08 -24.11
C LYS A 389 -4.67 1.21 -23.82
N THR A 390 -3.89 1.73 -24.77
CA THR A 390 -2.45 1.90 -24.62
C THR A 390 -2.16 2.85 -23.46
N PRO A 391 -1.33 2.47 -22.47
CA PRO A 391 -1.04 3.31 -21.32
C PRO A 391 -0.37 4.64 -21.72
N ASP A 392 -0.78 5.75 -21.09
CA ASP A 392 -0.14 7.05 -21.27
C ASP A 392 0.57 7.51 -19.98
N LYS A 393 1.82 7.11 -19.86
CA LYS A 393 2.70 7.49 -18.75
C LYS A 393 3.01 8.99 -18.75
N ASP A 394 3.22 9.57 -19.92
CA ASP A 394 3.61 10.98 -20.03
C ASP A 394 2.46 11.89 -19.58
N MET A 395 1.23 11.54 -19.96
CA MET A 395 0.03 12.23 -19.48
C MET A 395 -0.05 12.18 -17.95
N ALA A 396 0.07 10.99 -17.36
CA ALA A 396 0.02 10.81 -15.91
C ALA A 396 1.10 11.64 -15.19
N LEU A 397 2.35 11.59 -15.64
CA LEU A 397 3.46 12.34 -15.05
C LEU A 397 3.30 13.85 -15.17
N ASN A 398 2.75 14.35 -16.28
CA ASN A 398 2.49 15.77 -16.43
C ASN A 398 1.31 16.21 -15.55
N VAL A 399 0.27 15.39 -15.41
CA VAL A 399 -0.87 15.69 -14.53
C VAL A 399 -0.43 15.81 -13.08
N ILE A 400 0.41 14.90 -12.55
CA ILE A 400 0.85 14.98 -11.15
C ILE A 400 1.72 16.21 -10.87
N GLU A 401 2.54 16.65 -11.83
CA GLU A 401 3.32 17.89 -11.69
C GLU A 401 2.41 19.13 -11.69
N MET A 402 1.37 19.13 -12.52
CA MET A 402 0.39 20.21 -12.54
C MET A 402 -0.50 20.22 -11.29
N LEU A 403 -0.92 19.05 -10.79
CA LEU A 403 -1.64 18.93 -9.51
C LEU A 403 -0.80 19.45 -8.35
N ARG A 404 0.50 19.16 -8.33
CA ARG A 404 1.43 19.72 -7.35
C ARG A 404 1.43 21.25 -7.40
N ASP A 405 1.41 21.86 -8.59
CA ASP A 405 1.32 23.32 -8.77
C ASP A 405 -0.08 23.87 -8.39
N GLU A 406 -1.14 23.05 -8.44
CA GLU A 406 -2.50 23.34 -7.89
C GLU A 406 -2.61 22.96 -6.40
N HIS A 407 -1.50 22.71 -5.73
CA HIS A 407 -1.39 22.36 -4.30
C HIS A 407 -2.06 21.03 -3.91
N ILE A 408 -1.98 20.02 -4.77
CA ILE A 408 -2.49 18.67 -4.53
C ILE A 408 -1.38 17.67 -4.76
N LEU A 409 -1.14 16.79 -3.77
CA LEU A 409 -0.04 15.84 -3.79
C LEU A 409 -0.52 14.42 -4.08
N THR A 410 -0.01 13.81 -5.14
CA THR A 410 -0.24 12.41 -5.48
C THR A 410 0.97 11.84 -6.23
N SER A 411 0.90 10.57 -6.64
CA SER A 411 1.95 9.90 -7.41
C SER A 411 1.33 8.91 -8.38
N VAL A 412 2.15 8.28 -9.22
CA VAL A 412 1.74 7.24 -10.16
C VAL A 412 2.07 5.85 -9.65
N ILE A 413 1.37 4.85 -10.20
CA ILE A 413 1.50 3.43 -9.87
C ILE A 413 1.22 2.56 -11.10
N GLY A 414 1.38 1.22 -10.94
CA GLY A 414 1.12 0.21 -11.96
C GLY A 414 2.30 -0.01 -12.88
N HIS A 415 2.26 -1.12 -13.61
CA HIS A 415 3.35 -1.57 -14.49
C HIS A 415 3.81 -0.50 -15.47
N TYR A 416 2.88 0.28 -15.98
CA TYR A 416 3.17 1.31 -16.99
C TYR A 416 3.36 2.71 -16.40
N GLY A 417 3.13 2.91 -15.09
CA GLY A 417 3.25 4.22 -14.44
C GLY A 417 2.24 5.26 -14.95
N ASN A 418 1.09 4.82 -15.43
CA ASN A 418 0.03 5.65 -16.03
C ASN A 418 -1.21 5.81 -15.16
N ILE A 419 -1.17 5.33 -13.92
CA ILE A 419 -2.31 5.35 -12.98
C ILE A 419 -1.99 6.28 -11.82
N LEU A 420 -2.82 7.29 -11.57
CA LEU A 420 -2.73 8.07 -10.34
C LEU A 420 -3.12 7.21 -9.15
N LYS A 421 -2.31 7.24 -8.10
CA LYS A 421 -2.55 6.52 -6.84
C LYS A 421 -3.20 7.45 -5.82
N LEU A 422 -4.50 7.34 -5.65
CA LEU A 422 -5.30 8.20 -4.79
C LEU A 422 -5.65 7.46 -3.49
N ARG A 423 -5.00 7.85 -2.40
CA ARG A 423 -5.18 7.25 -1.07
C ARG A 423 -4.93 8.27 0.05
N PRO A 424 -5.79 9.30 0.15
CA PRO A 424 -5.65 10.31 1.18
C PRO A 424 -5.73 9.72 2.59
N PRO A 425 -5.36 10.45 3.64
CA PRO A 425 -5.76 10.11 5.01
C PRO A 425 -7.26 9.85 5.10
N MET A 426 -7.69 8.93 5.97
CA MET A 426 -9.12 8.53 6.09
C MET A 426 -10.02 9.63 6.64
N VAL A 427 -9.45 10.73 7.11
CA VAL A 427 -10.18 11.94 7.51
C VAL A 427 -10.49 12.88 6.35
N PHE A 428 -10.05 12.56 5.12
CA PHE A 428 -10.41 13.27 3.89
C PHE A 428 -11.92 13.43 3.77
N SER A 429 -12.38 14.64 3.42
CA SER A 429 -13.79 15.00 3.50
C SER A 429 -14.43 15.28 2.12
N GLU A 430 -15.77 15.26 2.07
CA GLU A 430 -16.52 15.64 0.87
C GLU A 430 -16.18 17.07 0.40
N ASN A 431 -15.78 17.98 1.32
CA ASN A 431 -15.43 19.35 0.98
C ASN A 431 -14.19 19.48 0.08
N ASP A 432 -13.32 18.48 0.08
CA ASP A 432 -12.08 18.47 -0.69
C ASP A 432 -12.22 17.76 -2.06
N ILE A 433 -13.34 17.06 -2.26
CA ILE A 433 -13.63 16.36 -3.53
C ILE A 433 -13.70 17.36 -4.68
N ASP A 434 -14.43 18.46 -4.51
CA ASP A 434 -14.60 19.47 -5.55
C ASP A 434 -13.28 20.16 -5.91
N TRP A 435 -12.43 20.45 -4.90
CA TRP A 435 -11.10 20.99 -5.14
C TRP A 435 -10.26 20.02 -5.97
N PHE A 436 -10.20 18.77 -5.55
CA PHE A 436 -9.43 17.75 -6.26
C PHE A 436 -9.96 17.50 -7.68
N ALA A 437 -11.26 17.22 -7.83
CA ALA A 437 -11.85 16.89 -9.12
C ALA A 437 -11.76 18.06 -10.13
N THR A 438 -12.02 19.28 -9.67
CA THR A 438 -11.89 20.50 -10.51
C THR A 438 -10.45 20.73 -10.95
N SER A 439 -9.48 20.58 -10.04
CA SER A 439 -8.07 20.75 -10.39
C SER A 439 -7.59 19.66 -11.36
N LEU A 440 -8.03 18.41 -11.16
CA LEU A 440 -7.71 17.29 -12.05
C LEU A 440 -8.25 17.55 -13.47
N ASP A 441 -9.54 17.89 -13.58
CA ASP A 441 -10.20 18.23 -14.85
C ASP A 441 -9.48 19.36 -15.59
N LYS A 442 -9.16 20.45 -14.90
CA LYS A 442 -8.37 21.58 -15.42
C LYS A 442 -7.00 21.17 -15.95
N CYS A 443 -6.29 20.27 -15.21
CA CYS A 443 -4.98 19.79 -15.61
C CYS A 443 -5.06 18.96 -16.89
N ILE A 444 -6.03 18.05 -16.99
CA ILE A 444 -6.27 17.20 -18.15
C ILE A 444 -6.61 18.07 -19.36
N THR A 445 -7.63 18.94 -19.25
CA THR A 445 -8.04 19.87 -20.32
C THR A 445 -6.87 20.67 -20.86
N LYS A 446 -5.99 21.19 -20.01
CA LYS A 446 -4.83 21.97 -20.42
C LYS A 446 -3.79 21.15 -21.19
N LEU A 447 -3.68 19.85 -20.91
CA LEU A 447 -2.75 18.95 -21.61
C LEU A 447 -3.32 18.48 -22.95
N GLU A 448 -4.62 18.22 -23.03
CA GLU A 448 -5.30 17.85 -24.29
C GLU A 448 -5.31 18.99 -25.32
N ASN A 449 -5.26 20.24 -24.88
CA ASN A 449 -5.23 21.43 -25.76
C ASN A 449 -3.81 21.89 -26.16
N LYS A 450 -2.76 21.12 -25.82
CA LYS A 450 -1.37 21.40 -26.25
C LYS A 450 -0.99 20.63 -27.49
#